data_7a75f41ccd766ada834377962e60bcbd
#
_entry.id   7a75f41ccd766ada834377962e60bcbd
#
_cell.length_a   1.000
_cell.length_b   1.000
_cell.length_c   1.000
_cell.angle_alpha   90.00
_cell.angle_beta   90.00
_cell.angle_gamma   90.00
#
_symmetry.space_group_name_H-M   'P 1'
#
loop_
_entity.id
_entity.type
_entity.pdbx_description
1 polymer ?
#
loop_
_entity_poly.entity_id
_entity_poly.type
_entity_poly.pdbx_seq_one_letter_code
_entity_poly.pdbx_strand_id
1 'polypeptide(L)'
;MEQELTLARIGHSARLERLLPQALAGLRVKELPPERIEQAAGCRLLFAAALDEYGPDETVCRLLRTLRKHPDCLSGSYGGVIVDGAGELYTKQTARELVLAANQAGCAFPGKPLVEGTGSLYNQHIQAGILHLSWEQTYAHQLRQLAQRLLEFEPPCFARPKLLMLHASDNKRSNTVWLGEQVLARLPDAFETKTISLQNGSIHDCRGCSYEACLHFAAQSRCFYGGSISDEVLPAISACDAMLFLCPNYNDAVSA
;
A
#
# COMPACT_ATOMS: atom_id res chain seq x y z
N MET A 1 11.59 -19.89 -13.99
CA MET A 1 12.63 -19.69 -12.96
C MET A 1 11.91 -19.57 -11.63
N GLU A 2 12.33 -20.33 -10.61
CA GLU A 2 11.77 -20.15 -9.26
C GLU A 2 12.11 -18.73 -8.75
N GLN A 3 11.10 -17.99 -8.35
CA GLN A 3 11.27 -16.62 -7.88
C GLN A 3 11.92 -16.61 -6.50
N GLU A 4 12.86 -15.70 -6.29
CA GLU A 4 13.60 -15.52 -5.04
C GLU A 4 13.17 -14.24 -4.34
N LEU A 5 12.99 -14.32 -3.02
CA LEU A 5 12.68 -13.17 -2.18
C LEU A 5 13.97 -12.56 -1.64
N THR A 6 14.15 -11.26 -1.83
CA THR A 6 15.26 -10.51 -1.20
C THR A 6 14.77 -9.90 0.10
N LEU A 7 15.35 -10.31 1.23
CA LEU A 7 14.99 -9.84 2.56
C LEU A 7 15.99 -8.79 3.06
N ALA A 8 15.53 -7.58 3.30
CA ALA A 8 16.30 -6.53 3.96
C ALA A 8 15.83 -6.41 5.43
N ARG A 9 16.67 -6.81 6.36
CA ARG A 9 16.44 -6.67 7.81
C ARG A 9 16.97 -5.34 8.29
N ILE A 10 16.13 -4.55 8.96
CA ILE A 10 16.43 -3.20 9.43
C ILE A 10 16.16 -3.16 10.94
N GLY A 11 17.22 -2.94 11.72
CA GLY A 11 17.10 -3.01 13.18
C GLY A 11 17.02 -4.46 13.71
N HIS A 12 16.75 -4.58 15.00
CA HIS A 12 16.73 -5.85 15.73
C HIS A 12 15.41 -6.04 16.49
N SER A 13 14.73 -7.16 16.26
CA SER A 13 13.55 -7.59 17.02
C SER A 13 13.62 -9.08 17.28
N ALA A 14 13.65 -9.48 18.56
CA ALA A 14 13.62 -10.88 18.95
C ALA A 14 12.38 -11.62 18.42
N ARG A 15 11.25 -10.91 18.29
CA ARG A 15 10.03 -11.45 17.71
C ARG A 15 10.17 -11.72 16.22
N LEU A 16 10.71 -10.79 15.44
CA LEU A 16 10.98 -11.01 14.01
C LEU A 16 12.03 -12.09 13.79
N GLU A 17 13.08 -12.14 14.59
CA GLU A 17 14.10 -13.20 14.49
C GLU A 17 13.53 -14.60 14.68
N ARG A 18 12.53 -14.73 15.54
CA ARG A 18 11.86 -16.00 15.78
C ARG A 18 10.79 -16.32 14.71
N LEU A 19 10.02 -15.32 14.28
CA LEU A 19 8.86 -15.54 13.40
C LEU A 19 9.20 -15.55 11.91
N LEU A 20 10.16 -14.73 11.46
CA LEU A 20 10.51 -14.67 10.03
C LEU A 20 11.01 -16.01 9.47
N PRO A 21 11.93 -16.73 10.13
CA PRO A 21 12.37 -18.04 9.63
C PRO A 21 11.20 -19.03 9.49
N GLN A 22 10.24 -18.99 10.42
CA GLN A 22 9.06 -19.85 10.38
C GLN A 22 8.10 -19.43 9.25
N ALA A 23 7.84 -18.14 9.14
CA ALA A 23 6.95 -17.60 8.10
C ALA A 23 7.51 -17.79 6.68
N LEU A 24 8.82 -17.74 6.52
CA LEU A 24 9.49 -17.87 5.24
C LEU A 24 10.00 -19.30 4.94
N ALA A 25 9.70 -20.27 5.81
CA ALA A 25 10.11 -21.67 5.63
C ALA A 25 9.63 -22.23 4.27
N GLY A 26 10.56 -22.88 3.54
CA GLY A 26 10.31 -23.44 2.20
C GLY A 26 10.28 -22.41 1.06
N LEU A 27 10.48 -21.12 1.33
CA LEU A 27 10.69 -20.10 0.30
C LEU A 27 12.19 -19.90 0.05
N ARG A 28 12.54 -19.57 -1.18
CA ARG A 28 13.91 -19.11 -1.49
C ARG A 28 14.08 -17.67 -1.03
N VAL A 29 14.98 -17.45 -0.07
CA VAL A 29 15.21 -16.13 0.51
C VAL A 29 16.71 -15.83 0.46
N LYS A 30 17.04 -14.67 -0.11
CA LYS A 30 18.37 -14.08 -0.08
C LYS A 30 18.35 -12.89 0.85
N GLU A 31 19.24 -12.86 1.83
CA GLU A 31 19.40 -11.68 2.67
C GLU A 31 20.23 -10.61 1.97
N LEU A 32 19.81 -9.36 2.11
CA LEU A 32 20.49 -8.18 1.61
C LEU A 32 20.70 -7.21 2.77
N PRO A 33 21.95 -6.86 3.11
CA PRO A 33 22.21 -5.83 4.11
C PRO A 33 21.56 -4.49 3.70
N PRO A 34 20.89 -3.77 4.62
CA PRO A 34 20.25 -2.49 4.33
C PRO A 34 21.18 -1.44 3.70
N GLU A 35 22.48 -1.52 4.02
CA GLU A 35 23.52 -0.64 3.44
C GLU A 35 23.76 -0.88 1.95
N ARG A 36 23.28 -2.01 1.42
CA ARG A 36 23.40 -2.39 0.01
C ARG A 36 22.06 -2.35 -0.72
N ILE A 37 21.08 -1.64 -0.17
CA ILE A 37 19.71 -1.61 -0.72
C ILE A 37 19.66 -1.17 -2.19
N GLU A 38 20.57 -0.31 -2.62
CA GLU A 38 20.74 0.14 -4.01
C GLU A 38 21.06 -1.00 -5.01
N GLN A 39 21.41 -2.19 -4.50
CA GLN A 39 21.64 -3.38 -5.34
C GLN A 39 20.37 -4.22 -5.54
N ALA A 40 19.23 -3.76 -5.05
CA ALA A 40 17.97 -4.51 -5.07
C ALA A 40 17.06 -4.17 -6.29
N ALA A 41 17.61 -3.57 -7.34
CA ALA A 41 16.86 -3.33 -8.57
C ALA A 41 16.35 -4.66 -9.18
N GLY A 42 15.11 -4.66 -9.65
CA GLY A 42 14.49 -5.84 -10.27
C GLY A 42 14.19 -7.00 -9.31
N CYS A 43 14.27 -6.79 -7.99
CA CYS A 43 14.06 -7.83 -6.99
C CYS A 43 12.62 -7.88 -6.46
N ARG A 44 12.26 -9.01 -5.86
CA ARG A 44 11.10 -9.12 -4.98
C ARG A 44 11.57 -8.85 -3.55
N LEU A 45 11.35 -7.63 -3.08
CA LEU A 45 12.02 -7.06 -1.92
C LEU A 45 11.08 -7.03 -0.71
N LEU A 46 11.47 -7.69 0.37
CA LEU A 46 10.77 -7.66 1.65
C LEU A 46 11.59 -6.85 2.65
N PHE A 47 11.10 -5.69 3.04
CA PHE A 47 11.65 -4.90 4.11
C PHE A 47 11.11 -5.42 5.45
N ALA A 48 11.98 -5.72 6.40
CA ALA A 48 11.61 -6.14 7.75
C ALA A 48 12.25 -5.20 8.76
N ALA A 49 11.51 -4.17 9.16
CA ALA A 49 11.97 -3.13 10.05
C ALA A 49 11.53 -3.38 11.50
N ALA A 50 12.46 -3.32 12.42
CA ALA A 50 12.22 -3.31 13.85
C ALA A 50 12.27 -1.87 14.39
N LEU A 51 11.35 -1.53 15.29
CA LEU A 51 11.32 -0.24 15.99
C LEU A 51 11.51 -0.46 17.48
N ASP A 52 12.17 0.48 18.13
CA ASP A 52 12.21 0.55 19.60
C ASP A 52 10.91 1.17 20.18
N GLU A 53 10.88 1.42 21.48
CA GLU A 53 9.73 2.03 22.16
C GLU A 53 9.48 3.47 21.70
N TYR A 54 10.50 4.13 21.18
CA TYR A 54 10.48 5.56 20.79
C TYR A 54 10.32 5.75 19.28
N GLY A 55 10.25 4.67 18.49
CA GLY A 55 10.02 4.69 17.04
C GLY A 55 11.20 4.20 16.21
N PRO A 56 11.42 4.77 15.01
CA PRO A 56 12.48 4.33 14.11
C PRO A 56 13.87 4.73 14.64
N ASP A 57 14.77 3.76 14.71
CA ASP A 57 16.16 3.94 15.10
C ASP A 57 17.00 4.57 13.96
N GLU A 58 18.31 4.73 14.23
CA GLU A 58 19.25 5.27 13.24
C GLU A 58 19.32 4.41 11.97
N THR A 59 19.14 3.09 12.07
CA THR A 59 19.23 2.18 10.93
C THR A 59 18.08 2.41 9.95
N VAL A 60 16.86 2.56 10.47
CA VAL A 60 15.68 2.91 9.66
C VAL A 60 15.86 4.28 9.03
N CYS A 61 16.30 5.28 9.81
CA CYS A 61 16.54 6.64 9.32
C CYS A 61 17.60 6.67 8.21
N ARG A 62 18.66 5.89 8.34
CA ARG A 62 19.73 5.76 7.33
C ARG A 62 19.22 5.14 6.04
N LEU A 63 18.41 4.06 6.14
CA LEU A 63 17.78 3.46 4.97
C LEU A 63 16.88 4.46 4.23
N LEU A 64 16.01 5.19 4.94
CA LEU A 64 15.15 6.22 4.34
C LEU A 64 15.96 7.29 3.61
N ARG A 65 17.08 7.75 4.20
CA ARG A 65 17.99 8.71 3.55
C ARG A 65 18.64 8.13 2.30
N THR A 66 19.06 6.85 2.33
CA THR A 66 19.66 6.18 1.16
C THR A 66 18.66 6.11 0.02
N LEU A 67 17.44 5.64 0.26
CA LEU A 67 16.38 5.56 -0.75
C LEU A 67 16.06 6.93 -1.37
N ARG A 68 15.97 7.98 -0.54
CA ARG A 68 15.68 9.36 -1.01
C ARG A 68 16.84 9.98 -1.80
N LYS A 69 18.08 9.54 -1.57
CA LYS A 69 19.27 10.03 -2.30
C LYS A 69 19.48 9.35 -3.66
N HIS A 70 18.99 8.15 -3.80
CA HIS A 70 19.19 7.31 -4.98
C HIS A 70 17.85 7.01 -5.65
N PRO A 71 17.23 7.99 -6.35
CA PRO A 71 16.00 7.76 -7.11
C PRO A 71 16.29 6.67 -8.15
N ASP A 72 15.27 5.85 -8.40
CA ASP A 72 15.35 4.72 -9.35
C ASP A 72 16.25 3.54 -8.95
N CYS A 73 16.92 3.56 -7.79
CA CYS A 73 17.80 2.45 -7.36
C CYS A 73 17.05 1.14 -7.15
N LEU A 74 15.72 1.18 -7.00
CA LEU A 74 14.84 0.01 -6.88
C LEU A 74 13.96 -0.21 -8.12
N SER A 75 14.31 0.39 -9.25
CA SER A 75 13.52 0.27 -10.48
C SER A 75 13.29 -1.17 -10.87
N GLY A 76 12.02 -1.49 -11.22
CA GLY A 76 11.59 -2.84 -11.57
C GLY A 76 11.44 -3.80 -10.39
N SER A 77 11.62 -3.33 -9.16
CA SER A 77 11.38 -4.14 -7.95
C SER A 77 9.92 -4.10 -7.51
N TYR A 78 9.51 -5.16 -6.81
CA TYR A 78 8.21 -5.26 -6.15
C TYR A 78 8.42 -5.44 -4.65
N GLY A 79 7.80 -4.57 -3.85
CA GLY A 79 8.07 -4.46 -2.42
C GLY A 79 6.93 -4.92 -1.52
N GLY A 80 7.32 -5.40 -0.34
CA GLY A 80 6.48 -5.58 0.82
C GLY A 80 7.19 -5.06 2.07
N VAL A 81 6.44 -4.55 3.04
CA VAL A 81 6.99 -3.96 4.26
C VAL A 81 6.41 -4.63 5.49
N ILE A 82 7.28 -5.09 6.34
CA ILE A 82 6.99 -5.56 7.69
C ILE A 82 7.55 -4.54 8.66
N VAL A 83 6.74 -4.11 9.61
CA VAL A 83 7.21 -3.28 10.73
C VAL A 83 6.81 -3.92 12.04
N ASP A 84 7.79 -4.12 12.91
CA ASP A 84 7.65 -4.73 14.23
C ASP A 84 8.06 -3.73 15.31
N GLY A 85 7.12 -3.27 16.12
CA GLY A 85 7.37 -2.29 17.18
C GLY A 85 7.58 -2.95 18.55
N ALA A 86 8.53 -2.45 19.32
CA ALA A 86 8.61 -2.74 20.75
C ALA A 86 7.48 -2.06 21.52
N GLY A 87 7.00 -0.90 21.06
CA GLY A 87 5.86 -0.14 21.60
C GLY A 87 4.59 -0.24 20.73
N GLU A 88 3.56 0.49 21.16
CA GLU A 88 2.24 0.52 20.47
C GLU A 88 2.18 1.57 19.36
N LEU A 89 3.12 2.48 19.30
CA LEU A 89 3.11 3.65 18.41
C LEU A 89 4.14 3.53 17.30
N TYR A 90 4.06 4.43 16.31
CA TYR A 90 5.02 4.66 15.21
C TYR A 90 5.08 3.58 14.13
N THR A 91 4.58 2.36 14.35
CA THR A 91 4.67 1.24 13.38
C THR A 91 4.06 1.62 12.03
N LYS A 92 2.83 2.13 12.04
CA LYS A 92 2.11 2.49 10.80
C LYS A 92 2.73 3.70 10.09
N GLN A 93 3.19 4.68 10.83
CA GLN A 93 3.85 5.86 10.26
C GLN A 93 5.15 5.44 9.58
N THR A 94 6.03 4.72 10.27
CA THR A 94 7.30 4.24 9.71
C THR A 94 7.09 3.36 8.49
N ALA A 95 6.08 2.49 8.52
CA ALA A 95 5.73 1.67 7.38
C ALA A 95 5.34 2.49 6.14
N ARG A 96 4.52 3.53 6.33
CA ARG A 96 4.15 4.45 5.24
C ARG A 96 5.34 5.21 4.69
N GLU A 97 6.25 5.66 5.55
CA GLU A 97 7.47 6.35 5.13
C GLU A 97 8.40 5.44 4.34
N LEU A 98 8.54 4.17 4.75
CA LEU A 98 9.31 3.17 4.00
C LEU A 98 8.69 2.90 2.63
N VAL A 99 7.37 2.68 2.57
CA VAL A 99 6.66 2.50 1.29
C VAL A 99 6.86 3.71 0.39
N LEU A 100 6.68 4.93 0.92
CA LEU A 100 6.85 6.16 0.14
C LEU A 100 8.28 6.30 -0.40
N ALA A 101 9.29 6.15 0.48
CA ALA A 101 10.68 6.31 0.08
C ALA A 101 11.12 5.24 -0.95
N ALA A 102 10.72 3.99 -0.75
CA ALA A 102 11.02 2.91 -1.69
C ALA A 102 10.25 3.08 -3.01
N ASN A 103 9.02 3.57 -2.99
CA ASN A 103 8.26 3.88 -4.20
C ASN A 103 8.91 5.02 -4.99
N GLN A 104 9.36 6.08 -4.33
CA GLN A 104 10.14 7.15 -4.95
C GLN A 104 11.47 6.65 -5.54
N ALA A 105 12.02 5.57 -4.98
CA ALA A 105 13.21 4.89 -5.50
C ALA A 105 12.89 3.86 -6.62
N GLY A 106 11.65 3.78 -7.11
CA GLY A 106 11.24 2.94 -8.23
C GLY A 106 10.64 1.58 -7.86
N CYS A 107 10.42 1.29 -6.57
CA CYS A 107 9.79 0.06 -6.12
C CYS A 107 8.26 0.13 -6.24
N ALA A 108 7.63 -0.83 -6.88
CA ALA A 108 6.18 -0.96 -6.90
C ALA A 108 5.68 -1.85 -5.74
N PHE A 109 4.49 -1.54 -5.21
CA PHE A 109 3.93 -2.25 -4.06
C PHE A 109 2.59 -2.89 -4.42
N PRO A 110 2.55 -4.20 -4.70
CA PRO A 110 1.33 -4.89 -5.09
C PRO A 110 0.41 -5.19 -3.90
N GLY A 111 -0.88 -4.94 -4.09
CA GLY A 111 -1.94 -5.33 -3.16
C GLY A 111 -1.84 -4.67 -1.78
N LYS A 112 -1.87 -5.47 -0.73
CA LYS A 112 -1.70 -5.03 0.67
C LYS A 112 -0.22 -5.21 1.07
N PRO A 113 0.63 -4.21 0.86
CA PRO A 113 2.07 -4.39 0.97
C PRO A 113 2.60 -4.29 2.40
N LEU A 114 1.75 -4.00 3.37
CA LEU A 114 2.13 -3.71 4.74
C LEU A 114 1.59 -4.77 5.70
N VAL A 115 2.49 -5.27 6.56
CA VAL A 115 2.17 -6.05 7.75
C VAL A 115 2.84 -5.39 8.94
N GLU A 116 2.06 -5.07 9.99
CA GLU A 116 2.58 -4.46 11.22
C GLU A 116 2.28 -5.29 12.45
N GLY A 117 3.23 -5.32 13.39
CA GLY A 117 3.06 -5.82 14.74
C GLY A 117 3.37 -4.71 15.73
N THR A 118 2.41 -4.31 16.56
CA THR A 118 2.66 -3.44 17.71
C THR A 118 3.28 -4.23 18.86
N GLY A 119 3.75 -3.57 19.91
CA GLY A 119 4.40 -4.21 21.06
C GLY A 119 3.57 -5.36 21.64
N SER A 120 2.30 -5.12 21.92
CA SER A 120 1.37 -6.13 22.42
C SER A 120 0.75 -7.04 21.37
N LEU A 121 0.88 -6.72 20.09
CA LEU A 121 0.11 -7.31 18.97
C LEU A 121 -1.41 -7.11 19.08
N TYR A 122 -1.88 -6.16 19.89
CA TYR A 122 -3.30 -5.87 19.99
C TYR A 122 -3.95 -5.50 18.65
N ASN A 123 -3.18 -4.93 17.74
CA ASN A 123 -3.63 -4.64 16.37
C ASN A 123 -4.02 -5.89 15.57
N GLN A 124 -3.68 -7.10 16.05
CA GLN A 124 -4.04 -8.37 15.45
C GLN A 124 -5.35 -8.97 15.98
N HIS A 125 -5.97 -8.40 17.04
CA HIS A 125 -7.05 -9.06 17.78
C HIS A 125 -8.28 -9.38 16.93
N ILE A 126 -8.71 -8.48 16.03
CA ILE A 126 -9.86 -8.70 15.13
C ILE A 126 -9.57 -9.84 14.16
N GLN A 127 -8.42 -9.78 13.50
CA GLN A 127 -8.05 -10.80 12.51
C GLN A 127 -7.82 -12.17 13.18
N ALA A 128 -7.26 -12.18 14.37
CA ALA A 128 -7.08 -13.39 15.17
C ALA A 128 -8.42 -14.06 15.52
N GLY A 129 -9.41 -13.25 15.86
CA GLY A 129 -10.78 -13.75 16.08
C GLY A 129 -11.39 -14.39 14.84
N ILE A 130 -11.20 -13.78 13.68
CA ILE A 130 -11.69 -14.31 12.39
C ILE A 130 -10.99 -15.61 12.01
N LEU A 131 -9.67 -15.69 12.22
CA LEU A 131 -8.85 -16.85 11.85
C LEU A 131 -8.83 -17.96 12.91
N HIS A 132 -9.40 -17.70 14.11
CA HIS A 132 -9.31 -18.60 15.27
C HIS A 132 -7.87 -18.94 15.67
N LEU A 133 -6.97 -17.96 15.59
CA LEU A 133 -5.55 -18.07 15.92
C LEU A 133 -5.18 -17.17 17.11
N SER A 134 -4.03 -17.42 17.75
CA SER A 134 -3.45 -16.43 18.67
C SER A 134 -2.97 -15.20 17.90
N TRP A 135 -2.75 -14.07 18.58
CA TRP A 135 -2.26 -12.83 17.95
C TRP A 135 -0.91 -13.04 17.27
N GLU A 136 -0.03 -13.79 17.89
CA GLU A 136 1.28 -14.10 17.35
C GLU A 136 1.21 -15.02 16.13
N GLN A 137 0.37 -16.05 16.16
CA GLN A 137 0.12 -16.92 15.03
C GLN A 137 -0.52 -16.15 13.87
N THR A 138 -1.42 -15.22 14.16
CA THR A 138 -2.02 -14.33 13.15
C THR A 138 -0.97 -13.44 12.51
N TYR A 139 -0.09 -12.85 13.31
CA TYR A 139 1.01 -12.04 12.79
C TYR A 139 1.93 -12.88 11.89
N ALA A 140 2.38 -14.04 12.35
CA ALA A 140 3.20 -14.96 11.55
C ALA A 140 2.49 -15.39 10.24
N HIS A 141 1.19 -15.65 10.30
CA HIS A 141 0.39 -15.96 9.12
C HIS A 141 0.37 -14.79 8.11
N GLN A 142 0.22 -13.56 8.57
CA GLN A 142 0.27 -12.37 7.70
C GLN A 142 1.64 -12.15 7.08
N LEU A 143 2.74 -12.40 7.84
CA LEU A 143 4.11 -12.38 7.30
C LEU A 143 4.25 -13.35 6.13
N ARG A 144 3.76 -14.60 6.32
CA ARG A 144 3.78 -15.63 5.28
C ARG A 144 2.98 -15.20 4.06
N GLN A 145 1.75 -14.71 4.26
CA GLN A 145 0.89 -14.26 3.17
C GLN A 145 1.51 -13.09 2.38
N LEU A 146 2.17 -12.15 3.05
CA LEU A 146 2.86 -11.05 2.37
C LEU A 146 3.98 -11.58 1.47
N ALA A 147 4.83 -12.47 2.00
CA ALA A 147 5.92 -13.06 1.25
C ALA A 147 5.43 -13.86 0.03
N GLN A 148 4.37 -14.66 0.19
CA GLN A 148 3.77 -15.45 -0.89
C GLN A 148 3.19 -14.54 -1.97
N ARG A 149 2.37 -13.54 -1.60
CA ARG A 149 1.83 -12.56 -2.57
C ARG A 149 2.93 -11.86 -3.35
N LEU A 150 4.02 -11.53 -2.70
CA LEU A 150 5.15 -10.86 -3.35
C LEU A 150 5.86 -11.78 -4.35
N LEU A 151 6.01 -13.06 -4.03
CA LEU A 151 6.58 -14.06 -4.94
C LEU A 151 5.64 -14.39 -6.11
N GLU A 152 4.34 -14.49 -5.85
CA GLU A 152 3.34 -14.87 -6.84
C GLU A 152 2.90 -13.70 -7.73
N PHE A 153 3.25 -12.46 -7.34
CA PHE A 153 2.82 -11.29 -8.07
C PHE A 153 3.44 -11.24 -9.48
N GLU A 154 2.59 -11.17 -10.47
CA GLU A 154 2.96 -10.87 -11.85
C GLU A 154 2.32 -9.53 -12.24
N PRO A 155 3.11 -8.57 -12.77
CA PRO A 155 2.56 -7.30 -13.17
C PRO A 155 1.56 -7.50 -14.30
N PRO A 156 0.33 -6.99 -14.17
CA PRO A 156 -0.65 -7.08 -15.23
C PRO A 156 -0.16 -6.31 -16.47
N CYS A 157 -0.42 -6.87 -17.64
CA CYS A 157 -0.15 -6.22 -18.91
C CYS A 157 -1.47 -5.99 -19.65
N PHE A 158 -1.81 -4.75 -19.91
CA PHE A 158 -3.04 -4.37 -20.57
C PHE A 158 -2.75 -3.82 -21.97
N ALA A 159 -3.42 -4.36 -22.99
CA ALA A 159 -3.31 -3.84 -24.36
C ALA A 159 -3.94 -2.44 -24.47
N ARG A 160 -5.00 -2.18 -23.71
CA ARG A 160 -5.71 -0.89 -23.61
C ARG A 160 -5.99 -0.57 -22.13
N PRO A 161 -5.01 0.01 -21.41
CA PRO A 161 -5.17 0.34 -20.00
C PRO A 161 -6.28 1.38 -19.80
N LYS A 162 -7.12 1.18 -18.78
CA LYS A 162 -8.20 2.08 -18.39
C LYS A 162 -7.72 2.94 -17.23
N LEU A 163 -7.61 4.24 -17.45
CA LEU A 163 -7.22 5.21 -16.43
C LEU A 163 -8.42 6.02 -15.97
N LEU A 164 -8.72 5.97 -14.69
CA LEU A 164 -9.74 6.80 -14.05
C LEU A 164 -9.08 8.01 -13.37
N MET A 165 -9.46 9.21 -13.77
CA MET A 165 -9.08 10.45 -13.10
C MET A 165 -10.22 10.92 -12.18
N LEU A 166 -9.92 11.13 -10.90
CA LEU A 166 -10.86 11.63 -9.90
C LEU A 166 -10.42 13.00 -9.37
N HIS A 167 -11.35 13.95 -9.29
CA HIS A 167 -11.12 15.26 -8.66
C HIS A 167 -12.38 15.76 -7.96
N ALA A 168 -12.22 16.66 -6.99
CA ALA A 168 -13.31 17.30 -6.25
C ALA A 168 -13.42 18.81 -6.54
N SER A 169 -12.84 19.29 -7.62
CA SER A 169 -12.84 20.72 -7.93
C SER A 169 -14.11 21.15 -8.65
N ASP A 170 -14.79 22.17 -8.11
CA ASP A 170 -15.92 22.87 -8.74
C ASP A 170 -15.47 24.08 -9.56
N ASN A 171 -14.19 24.45 -9.47
CA ASN A 171 -13.67 25.63 -10.11
C ASN A 171 -13.34 25.36 -11.59
N LYS A 172 -14.02 26.06 -12.51
CA LYS A 172 -13.77 25.99 -13.96
C LYS A 172 -12.34 26.37 -14.35
N ARG A 173 -11.57 27.03 -13.48
CA ARG A 173 -10.17 27.43 -13.68
C ARG A 173 -9.25 26.74 -12.68
N SER A 174 -9.51 25.50 -12.34
CA SER A 174 -8.65 24.73 -11.43
C SER A 174 -7.32 24.38 -12.09
N ASN A 175 -6.21 24.89 -11.54
CA ASN A 175 -4.86 24.53 -11.99
C ASN A 175 -4.59 23.03 -11.78
N THR A 176 -5.16 22.44 -10.74
CA THR A 176 -5.00 21.01 -10.43
C THR A 176 -5.68 20.15 -11.52
N VAL A 177 -6.90 20.51 -11.93
CA VAL A 177 -7.60 19.81 -13.01
C VAL A 177 -6.88 20.01 -14.33
N TRP A 178 -6.48 21.25 -14.65
CA TRP A 178 -5.70 21.55 -15.86
C TRP A 178 -4.42 20.70 -15.92
N LEU A 179 -3.69 20.57 -14.80
CA LEU A 179 -2.50 19.73 -14.75
C LEU A 179 -2.83 18.26 -15.03
N GLY A 180 -3.92 17.74 -14.45
CA GLY A 180 -4.41 16.39 -14.72
C GLY A 180 -4.74 16.18 -16.21
N GLU A 181 -5.42 17.13 -16.84
CA GLU A 181 -5.72 17.10 -18.28
C GLU A 181 -4.44 17.11 -19.11
N GLN A 182 -3.40 17.88 -18.71
CA GLN A 182 -2.11 17.85 -19.37
C GLN A 182 -1.39 16.50 -19.25
N VAL A 183 -1.59 15.77 -18.15
CA VAL A 183 -1.09 14.39 -17.99
C VAL A 183 -1.85 13.47 -18.94
N LEU A 184 -3.18 13.50 -18.94
CA LEU A 184 -3.99 12.67 -19.83
C LEU A 184 -3.67 12.90 -21.30
N ALA A 185 -3.46 14.15 -21.72
CA ALA A 185 -3.13 14.50 -23.09
C ALA A 185 -1.75 14.00 -23.58
N ARG A 186 -0.91 13.54 -22.66
CA ARG A 186 0.43 12.98 -22.97
C ARG A 186 0.48 11.45 -22.89
N LEU A 187 -0.62 10.82 -22.52
CA LEU A 187 -0.70 9.35 -22.53
C LEU A 187 -0.71 8.85 -23.99
N PRO A 188 -0.16 7.65 -24.23
CA PRO A 188 -0.32 6.97 -25.51
C PRO A 188 -1.80 6.75 -25.88
N ASP A 189 -2.11 6.73 -27.16
CA ASP A 189 -3.46 6.52 -27.69
C ASP A 189 -4.10 5.18 -27.27
N ALA A 190 -3.29 4.26 -26.80
CA ALA A 190 -3.77 2.98 -26.26
C ALA A 190 -4.56 3.10 -24.96
N PHE A 191 -4.41 4.23 -24.23
CA PHE A 191 -5.13 4.44 -22.97
C PHE A 191 -6.60 4.83 -23.22
N GLU A 192 -7.50 4.18 -22.49
CA GLU A 192 -8.88 4.59 -22.34
C GLU A 192 -9.00 5.41 -21.04
N THR A 193 -9.41 6.68 -21.17
CA THR A 193 -9.46 7.59 -20.01
C THR A 193 -10.89 7.95 -19.63
N LYS A 194 -11.20 7.96 -18.33
CA LYS A 194 -12.46 8.45 -17.78
C LYS A 194 -12.16 9.45 -16.67
N THR A 195 -12.86 10.59 -16.67
CA THR A 195 -12.79 11.59 -15.60
C THR A 195 -14.12 11.67 -14.86
N ILE A 196 -14.08 11.66 -13.53
CA ILE A 196 -15.24 11.86 -12.66
C ILE A 196 -14.94 13.01 -11.71
N SER A 197 -15.85 13.97 -11.64
CA SER A 197 -15.84 15.04 -10.65
C SER A 197 -16.62 14.64 -9.41
N LEU A 198 -15.94 14.62 -8.27
CA LEU A 198 -16.55 14.40 -6.96
C LEU A 198 -16.98 15.76 -6.40
N GLN A 199 -18.11 16.27 -6.88
CA GLN A 199 -18.58 17.60 -6.48
C GLN A 199 -19.06 17.60 -5.03
N ASN A 200 -18.61 18.59 -4.26
CA ASN A 200 -19.12 18.85 -2.93
C ASN A 200 -20.65 19.07 -2.97
N GLY A 201 -21.36 18.41 -2.04
CA GLY A 201 -22.81 18.46 -1.92
C GLY A 201 -23.56 17.38 -2.70
N SER A 202 -22.92 16.65 -3.63
CA SER A 202 -23.48 15.46 -4.28
C SER A 202 -23.11 14.15 -3.56
N ILE A 203 -22.13 14.19 -2.68
CA ILE A 203 -21.65 13.05 -1.90
C ILE A 203 -22.32 13.11 -0.52
N HIS A 204 -22.96 12.01 -0.15
CA HIS A 204 -23.58 11.86 1.16
C HIS A 204 -22.77 10.88 2.01
N ASP A 205 -22.65 11.21 3.29
CA ASP A 205 -22.01 10.34 4.26
C ASP A 205 -22.77 9.02 4.43
N CYS A 206 -22.03 7.99 4.86
CA CYS A 206 -22.59 6.70 5.22
C CYS A 206 -23.60 6.87 6.38
N ARG A 207 -24.84 6.41 6.21
CA ARG A 207 -25.91 6.50 7.22
C ARG A 207 -25.86 5.43 8.31
N GLY A 208 -24.86 4.53 8.30
CA GLY A 208 -24.66 3.54 9.34
C GLY A 208 -25.74 2.46 9.40
N CYS A 209 -25.98 1.74 8.31
CA CYS A 209 -26.88 0.58 8.29
C CYS A 209 -26.40 -0.52 9.24
N SER A 210 -27.30 -1.46 9.59
CA SER A 210 -26.85 -2.69 10.24
C SER A 210 -25.85 -3.44 9.35
N TYR A 211 -24.97 -4.22 9.96
CA TYR A 211 -23.95 -4.96 9.22
C TYR A 211 -24.56 -5.89 8.17
N GLU A 212 -25.63 -6.60 8.53
CA GLU A 212 -26.33 -7.53 7.62
C GLU A 212 -26.94 -6.79 6.41
N ALA A 213 -27.59 -5.65 6.64
CA ALA A 213 -28.16 -4.85 5.57
C ALA A 213 -27.05 -4.30 4.67
N CYS A 214 -25.97 -3.78 5.24
CA CYS A 214 -24.84 -3.29 4.48
C CYS A 214 -24.20 -4.40 3.63
N LEU A 215 -23.98 -5.58 4.22
CA LEU A 215 -23.40 -6.74 3.53
C LEU A 215 -24.26 -7.22 2.37
N HIS A 216 -25.59 -7.24 2.54
CA HIS A 216 -26.54 -7.64 1.49
C HIS A 216 -26.41 -6.76 0.23
N PHE A 217 -26.35 -5.45 0.41
CA PHE A 217 -26.21 -4.53 -0.74
C PHE A 217 -24.77 -4.47 -1.28
N ALA A 218 -23.77 -4.56 -0.40
CA ALA A 218 -22.36 -4.58 -0.80
C ALA A 218 -22.02 -5.79 -1.69
N ALA A 219 -22.65 -6.95 -1.46
CA ALA A 219 -22.51 -8.11 -2.34
C ALA A 219 -22.95 -7.85 -3.78
N GLN A 220 -23.79 -6.83 -3.98
CA GLN A 220 -24.26 -6.37 -5.29
C GLN A 220 -23.49 -5.11 -5.76
N SER A 221 -22.41 -4.71 -5.09
CA SER A 221 -21.67 -3.46 -5.33
C SER A 221 -22.55 -2.22 -5.27
N ARG A 222 -23.53 -2.19 -4.34
CA ARG A 222 -24.51 -1.12 -4.20
C ARG A 222 -24.65 -0.66 -2.75
N CYS A 223 -25.25 0.51 -2.57
CA CYS A 223 -25.74 1.01 -1.29
C CYS A 223 -27.25 1.08 -1.31
N PHE A 224 -27.94 0.76 -0.19
CA PHE A 224 -29.39 0.89 -0.08
C PHE A 224 -29.89 2.30 -0.41
N TYR A 225 -29.12 3.31 0.01
CA TYR A 225 -29.47 4.72 -0.22
C TYR A 225 -29.03 5.25 -1.58
N GLY A 226 -28.29 4.46 -2.39
CA GLY A 226 -27.73 4.92 -3.65
C GLY A 226 -26.72 6.07 -3.49
N GLY A 227 -26.56 6.84 -4.54
CA GLY A 227 -25.73 8.04 -4.59
C GLY A 227 -24.52 7.89 -5.50
N SER A 228 -23.91 9.03 -5.85
CA SER A 228 -22.81 9.09 -6.82
C SER A 228 -21.66 8.14 -6.52
N ILE A 229 -21.32 7.95 -5.24
CA ILE A 229 -20.22 7.05 -4.84
C ILE A 229 -20.55 5.60 -5.20
N SER A 230 -21.76 5.10 -4.87
CA SER A 230 -22.12 3.69 -5.12
C SER A 230 -22.53 3.45 -6.58
N ASP A 231 -23.12 4.42 -7.24
CA ASP A 231 -23.77 4.23 -8.53
C ASP A 231 -22.85 4.56 -9.72
N GLU A 232 -21.83 5.41 -9.49
CA GLU A 232 -20.91 5.85 -10.53
C GLU A 232 -19.43 5.60 -10.16
N VAL A 233 -18.98 6.08 -8.99
CA VAL A 233 -17.55 6.08 -8.63
C VAL A 233 -17.04 4.69 -8.36
N LEU A 234 -17.74 3.91 -7.52
CA LEU A 234 -17.32 2.54 -7.18
C LEU A 234 -17.28 1.61 -8.41
N PRO A 235 -18.29 1.60 -9.29
CA PRO A 235 -18.20 0.86 -10.55
C PRO A 235 -17.03 1.29 -11.44
N ALA A 236 -16.76 2.62 -11.52
CA ALA A 236 -15.63 3.12 -12.30
C ALA A 236 -14.27 2.70 -11.70
N ILE A 237 -14.12 2.73 -10.36
CA ILE A 237 -12.93 2.22 -9.66
C ILE A 237 -12.76 0.72 -9.93
N SER A 238 -13.84 -0.05 -9.87
CA SER A 238 -13.78 -1.50 -10.10
C SER A 238 -13.45 -1.87 -11.55
N ALA A 239 -13.72 -0.98 -12.50
CA ALA A 239 -13.51 -1.21 -13.92
C ALA A 239 -12.18 -0.64 -14.44
N CYS A 240 -11.47 0.19 -13.69
CA CYS A 240 -10.21 0.78 -14.13
C CYS A 240 -8.99 -0.07 -13.76
N ASP A 241 -7.92 0.12 -14.53
CA ASP A 241 -6.62 -0.52 -14.30
C ASP A 241 -5.65 0.39 -13.54
N ALA A 242 -5.89 1.70 -13.61
CA ALA A 242 -5.11 2.71 -12.91
C ALA A 242 -5.98 3.91 -12.49
N MET A 243 -5.55 4.63 -11.47
CA MET A 243 -6.25 5.82 -10.97
C MET A 243 -5.29 6.99 -10.81
N LEU A 244 -5.77 8.17 -11.19
CA LEU A 244 -5.13 9.46 -10.96
C LEU A 244 -6.03 10.28 -10.03
N PHE A 245 -5.59 10.51 -8.79
CA PHE A 245 -6.27 11.37 -7.83
C PHE A 245 -5.70 12.77 -7.91
N LEU A 246 -6.54 13.76 -8.19
CA LEU A 246 -6.17 15.16 -8.18
C LEU A 246 -6.57 15.77 -6.83
N CYS A 247 -5.61 15.84 -5.93
CA CYS A 247 -5.78 16.34 -4.58
C CYS A 247 -5.07 17.70 -4.46
N PRO A 248 -5.81 18.83 -4.45
CA PRO A 248 -5.19 20.12 -4.19
C PRO A 248 -4.63 20.14 -2.77
N ASN A 249 -3.47 20.76 -2.61
CA ASN A 249 -2.82 20.94 -1.31
C ASN A 249 -3.25 22.27 -0.71
N TYR A 250 -3.88 22.23 0.46
CA TYR A 250 -4.19 23.40 1.28
C TYR A 250 -3.55 23.24 2.65
N ASN A 251 -2.68 24.18 3.03
CA ASN A 251 -1.98 24.16 4.33
C ASN A 251 -1.26 22.83 4.63
N ASP A 252 -0.52 22.32 3.66
CA ASP A 252 0.23 21.05 3.73
C ASP A 252 -0.65 19.80 3.95
N ALA A 253 -1.93 19.91 3.70
CA ALA A 253 -2.87 18.79 3.76
C ALA A 253 -3.71 18.67 2.49
N VAL A 254 -4.19 17.47 2.24
CA VAL A 254 -5.18 17.20 1.20
C VAL A 254 -6.50 17.84 1.62
N SER A 255 -7.20 18.49 0.70
CA SER A 255 -8.55 19.00 0.96
C SER A 255 -9.52 17.87 1.30
N ALA A 256 -10.45 18.18 2.17
CA ALA A 256 -11.56 17.29 2.53
C ALA A 256 -12.51 17.09 1.34
#